data_4fd255f24f70c58782ebbe014c394222
#
_entry.id   4fd255f24f70c58782ebbe014c394222
#
_cell.length_a   1.000
_cell.length_b   1.000
_cell.length_c   1.000
_cell.angle_alpha   90.00
_cell.angle_beta   90.00
_cell.angle_gamma   90.00
#
_symmetry.space_group_name_H-M   'P 1'
#
loop_
_entity.id
_entity.type
_entity.pdbx_description
1 polymer ?
#
loop_
_entity_poly.entity_id
_entity_poly.type
_entity_poly.pdbx_seq_one_letter_code
_entity_poly.pdbx_strand_id
1 'polypeptide(L)'
;HNILVNEKGETTGIIDFGDMVYSYQALEPAVCMAYTALEKNDPVAVMAPVLRGYHSCFPLNDDELKSAVYLSCVRLCITVTMAAWRKTLYPDNEYLTVSENAAWTLLKSMARENLSDWSCRLMEYAK
;
A
#
# COMPACT_ATOMS: atom_id res chain seq x y z
N HIS A 1 -7.78 -7.90 -2.78
CA HIS A 1 -9.11 -8.52 -2.68
C HIS A 1 -10.17 -7.79 -3.54
N ASN A 2 -10.00 -6.48 -3.79
CA ASN A 2 -11.01 -5.68 -4.50
C ASN A 2 -10.79 -5.60 -6.02
N ILE A 3 -9.83 -6.33 -6.56
CA ILE A 3 -9.56 -6.46 -8.00
C ILE A 3 -10.02 -7.86 -8.44
N LEU A 4 -10.91 -7.89 -9.42
CA LEU A 4 -11.39 -9.12 -10.05
C LEU A 4 -10.52 -9.44 -11.25
N VAL A 5 -10.11 -10.70 -11.37
CA VAL A 5 -9.31 -11.19 -12.51
C VAL A 5 -9.98 -12.41 -13.13
N ASN A 6 -9.81 -12.59 -14.44
CA ASN A 6 -10.26 -13.79 -15.13
C ASN A 6 -9.23 -14.94 -15.00
N GLU A 7 -9.54 -16.08 -15.59
CA GLU A 7 -8.66 -17.27 -15.58
C GLU A 7 -7.29 -17.02 -16.24
N LYS A 8 -7.16 -15.98 -17.08
CA LYS A 8 -5.91 -15.57 -17.71
C LYS A 8 -5.10 -14.57 -16.89
N GLY A 9 -5.62 -14.14 -15.71
CA GLY A 9 -5.00 -13.12 -14.87
C GLY A 9 -5.24 -11.68 -15.34
N GLU A 10 -6.13 -11.45 -16.30
CA GLU A 10 -6.48 -10.11 -16.77
C GLU A 10 -7.50 -9.47 -15.82
N THR A 11 -7.31 -8.20 -15.48
CA THR A 11 -8.25 -7.45 -14.63
C THR A 11 -9.58 -7.27 -15.37
N THR A 12 -10.66 -7.72 -14.75
CA THR A 12 -12.03 -7.64 -15.29
C THR A 12 -12.93 -6.69 -14.53
N GLY A 13 -12.52 -6.24 -13.35
CA GLY A 13 -13.31 -5.30 -12.58
C GLY A 13 -12.64 -4.92 -11.26
N ILE A 14 -13.20 -3.87 -10.67
CA ILE A 14 -12.86 -3.38 -9.33
C ILE A 14 -14.17 -3.26 -8.56
N ILE A 15 -14.18 -3.67 -7.28
CA ILE A 15 -15.34 -3.67 -6.39
C ILE A 15 -15.02 -2.93 -5.10
N ASP A 16 -16.05 -2.72 -4.26
CA ASP A 16 -15.93 -2.19 -2.89
C ASP A 16 -15.51 -0.71 -2.85
N PHE A 17 -16.34 0.14 -3.43
CA PHE A 17 -16.16 1.60 -3.43
C PHE A 17 -16.76 2.30 -2.19
N GLY A 18 -17.22 1.55 -1.18
CA GLY A 18 -17.93 2.09 -0.01
C GLY A 18 -17.11 3.04 0.86
N ASP A 19 -15.79 2.84 0.89
CA ASP A 19 -14.86 3.64 1.70
C ASP A 19 -14.18 4.77 0.90
N MET A 20 -14.67 5.10 -0.30
CA MET A 20 -14.10 6.18 -1.10
C MET A 20 -14.27 7.53 -0.41
N VAL A 21 -13.18 8.31 -0.38
CA VAL A 21 -13.15 9.65 0.20
C VAL A 21 -12.49 10.64 -0.77
N TYR A 22 -12.88 11.91 -0.70
CA TYR A 22 -12.18 12.98 -1.39
C TYR A 22 -10.93 13.36 -0.59
N SER A 23 -9.75 13.07 -1.13
CA SER A 23 -8.48 13.26 -0.43
C SER A 23 -7.32 13.54 -1.40
N TYR A 24 -6.08 13.53 -0.89
CA TYR A 24 -4.89 13.70 -1.70
C TYR A 24 -4.72 12.55 -2.69
N GLN A 25 -4.39 12.89 -3.93
CA GLN A 25 -4.28 11.94 -5.03
C GLN A 25 -3.22 10.86 -4.77
N ALA A 26 -2.09 11.22 -4.14
CA ALA A 26 -1.02 10.29 -3.80
C ALA A 26 -1.41 9.21 -2.76
N LEU A 27 -2.52 9.38 -2.05
CA LEU A 27 -3.00 8.36 -1.09
C LEU A 27 -3.47 7.08 -1.80
N GLU A 28 -4.05 7.20 -2.98
CA GLU A 28 -4.59 6.05 -3.71
C GLU A 28 -3.51 5.03 -4.08
N PRO A 29 -2.43 5.42 -4.82
CA PRO A 29 -1.34 4.49 -5.09
C PRO A 29 -0.61 4.07 -3.80
N ALA A 30 -0.53 4.92 -2.77
CA ALA A 30 0.12 4.58 -1.50
C ALA A 30 -0.58 3.43 -0.78
N VAL A 31 -1.91 3.41 -0.74
CA VAL A 31 -2.68 2.29 -0.17
C VAL A 31 -2.43 1.01 -0.96
N CYS A 32 -2.48 1.07 -2.29
CA CYS A 32 -2.21 -0.08 -3.14
C CYS A 32 -0.78 -0.61 -2.94
N MET A 33 0.23 0.27 -2.91
CA MET A 33 1.63 -0.08 -2.65
C MET A 33 1.81 -0.76 -1.29
N ALA A 34 1.17 -0.25 -0.23
CA ALA A 34 1.25 -0.83 1.10
C ALA A 34 0.84 -2.30 1.13
N TYR A 35 -0.28 -2.63 0.48
CA TYR A 35 -0.80 -4.00 0.49
C TYR A 35 -0.10 -4.92 -0.53
N THR A 36 0.33 -4.42 -1.68
CA THR A 36 1.07 -5.23 -2.66
C THR A 36 2.46 -5.60 -2.18
N ALA A 37 3.05 -4.81 -1.28
CA ALA A 37 4.37 -5.03 -0.71
C ALA A 37 4.39 -6.03 0.47
N LEU A 38 3.22 -6.42 1.02
CA LEU A 38 3.15 -7.38 2.11
C LEU A 38 3.77 -8.72 1.68
N GLU A 39 4.59 -9.30 2.55
CA GLU A 39 5.24 -10.61 2.36
C GLU A 39 6.17 -10.68 1.13
N LYS A 40 6.64 -9.55 0.61
CA LYS A 40 7.58 -9.50 -0.52
C LYS A 40 9.02 -9.35 -0.05
N ASN A 41 9.93 -10.07 -0.70
CA ASN A 41 11.37 -10.00 -0.43
C ASN A 41 11.96 -8.64 -0.83
N ASP A 42 11.50 -8.06 -1.93
CA ASP A 42 11.84 -6.70 -2.37
C ASP A 42 10.56 -5.88 -2.49
N PRO A 43 10.16 -5.18 -1.42
CA PRO A 43 8.96 -4.34 -1.42
C PRO A 43 9.00 -3.23 -2.47
N VAL A 44 10.15 -2.60 -2.69
CA VAL A 44 10.29 -1.50 -3.66
C VAL A 44 10.05 -1.98 -5.08
N ALA A 45 10.53 -3.18 -5.43
CA ALA A 45 10.34 -3.75 -6.76
C ALA A 45 8.85 -3.98 -7.11
N VAL A 46 7.99 -4.25 -6.11
CA VAL A 46 6.55 -4.43 -6.34
C VAL A 46 5.74 -3.15 -6.19
N MET A 47 6.23 -2.18 -5.40
CA MET A 47 5.63 -0.85 -5.29
C MET A 47 5.84 -0.01 -6.57
N ALA A 48 7.00 -0.12 -7.19
CA ALA A 48 7.40 0.68 -8.34
C ALA A 48 6.43 0.56 -9.54
N PRO A 49 6.01 -0.63 -10.01
CA PRO A 49 5.05 -0.73 -11.10
C PRO A 49 3.67 -0.19 -10.73
N VAL A 50 3.26 -0.24 -9.46
CA VAL A 50 1.99 0.36 -8.99
C VAL A 50 2.05 1.87 -9.14
N LEU A 51 3.11 2.50 -8.62
CA LEU A 51 3.28 3.96 -8.68
C LEU A 51 3.40 4.44 -10.13
N ARG A 52 4.20 3.75 -10.96
CA ARG A 52 4.35 4.07 -12.39
C ARG A 52 3.03 3.94 -13.14
N GLY A 53 2.29 2.86 -12.94
CA GLY A 53 0.99 2.63 -13.58
C GLY A 53 -0.02 3.71 -13.22
N TYR A 54 -0.07 4.10 -11.94
CA TYR A 54 -0.92 5.20 -11.50
C TYR A 54 -0.51 6.53 -12.11
N HIS A 55 0.77 6.88 -12.01
CA HIS A 55 1.33 8.14 -12.52
C HIS A 55 1.16 8.29 -14.04
N SER A 56 1.16 7.19 -14.79
CA SER A 56 0.92 7.21 -16.24
C SER A 56 -0.51 7.59 -16.63
N CYS A 57 -1.48 7.29 -15.77
CA CYS A 57 -2.90 7.62 -15.97
C CYS A 57 -3.29 8.94 -15.33
N PHE A 58 -2.76 9.20 -14.13
CA PHE A 58 -3.00 10.40 -13.32
C PHE A 58 -1.65 10.96 -12.87
N PRO A 59 -1.08 11.92 -13.62
CA PRO A 59 0.22 12.47 -13.32
C PRO A 59 0.27 13.10 -11.92
N LEU A 60 1.18 12.61 -11.10
CA LEU A 60 1.52 13.15 -9.79
C LEU A 60 2.68 14.14 -9.93
N ASN A 61 2.69 15.21 -9.14
CA ASN A 61 3.84 16.09 -9.05
C ASN A 61 4.99 15.45 -8.24
N ASP A 62 6.17 16.08 -8.24
CA ASP A 62 7.35 15.53 -7.57
C ASP A 62 7.16 15.35 -6.05
N ASP A 63 6.43 16.23 -5.39
CA ASP A 63 6.16 16.12 -3.95
C ASP A 63 5.18 14.97 -3.66
N GLU A 64 4.21 14.75 -4.51
CA GLU A 64 3.28 13.62 -4.42
C GLU A 64 4.00 12.28 -4.65
N LEU A 65 4.85 12.18 -5.69
CA LEU A 65 5.68 11.01 -5.94
C LEU A 65 6.60 10.71 -4.75
N LYS A 66 7.27 11.74 -4.23
CA LYS A 66 8.15 11.63 -3.07
C LYS A 66 7.40 11.18 -1.82
N SER A 67 6.17 11.64 -1.64
CA SER A 67 5.35 11.35 -0.45
C SER A 67 4.75 9.95 -0.46
N ALA A 68 4.59 9.31 -1.61
CA ALA A 68 3.83 8.08 -1.77
C ALA A 68 4.32 6.94 -0.84
N VAL A 69 5.63 6.75 -0.68
CA VAL A 69 6.18 5.73 0.23
C VAL A 69 5.91 6.04 1.70
N TYR A 70 5.96 7.30 2.10
CA TYR A 70 5.66 7.72 3.47
C TYR A 70 4.17 7.52 3.78
N LEU A 71 3.30 7.79 2.82
CA LEU A 71 1.86 7.54 2.93
C LEU A 71 1.56 6.03 3.00
N SER A 72 2.32 5.19 2.28
CA SER A 72 2.26 3.73 2.43
C SER A 72 2.64 3.30 3.85
N CYS A 73 3.68 3.89 4.43
CA CYS A 73 4.07 3.64 5.82
C CYS A 73 2.95 4.03 6.80
N VAL A 74 2.34 5.22 6.63
CA VAL A 74 1.18 5.66 7.43
C VAL A 74 0.02 4.67 7.31
N ARG A 75 -0.28 4.18 6.09
CA ARG A 75 -1.33 3.17 5.89
C ARG A 75 -1.06 1.89 6.67
N LEU A 76 0.17 1.41 6.67
CA LEU A 76 0.57 0.23 7.45
C LEU A 76 0.44 0.47 8.96
N CYS A 77 0.81 1.66 9.45
CA CYS A 77 0.60 2.04 10.84
C CYS A 77 -0.88 2.00 11.23
N ILE A 78 -1.76 2.53 10.37
CA ILE A 78 -3.22 2.44 10.56
C ILE A 78 -3.65 0.97 10.59
N THR A 79 -3.17 0.14 9.69
CA THR A 79 -3.52 -1.29 9.61
C THR A 79 -3.21 -2.00 10.93
N VAL A 80 -2.01 -1.87 11.47
CA VAL A 80 -1.62 -2.54 12.72
C VAL A 80 -2.35 -1.97 13.95
N THR A 81 -2.58 -0.66 13.99
CA THR A 81 -3.30 -0.01 15.08
C THR A 81 -4.77 -0.45 15.11
N MET A 82 -5.42 -0.46 13.94
CA MET A 82 -6.81 -0.89 13.81
C MET A 82 -6.97 -2.39 14.09
N ALA A 83 -6.02 -3.23 13.67
CA ALA A 83 -6.04 -4.65 14.01
C ALA A 83 -5.96 -4.87 15.52
N ALA A 84 -5.03 -4.19 16.20
CA ALA A 84 -4.90 -4.26 17.65
C ALA A 84 -6.19 -3.80 18.38
N TRP A 85 -6.77 -2.68 17.95
CA TRP A 85 -8.01 -2.18 18.52
C TRP A 85 -9.20 -3.13 18.28
N ARG A 86 -9.39 -3.62 17.05
CA ARG A 86 -10.46 -4.55 16.69
C ARG A 86 -10.36 -5.87 17.46
N LYS A 87 -9.14 -6.35 17.70
CA LYS A 87 -8.90 -7.56 18.51
C LYS A 87 -9.41 -7.42 19.94
N THR A 88 -9.40 -6.22 20.52
CA THR A 88 -9.98 -6.00 21.85
C THR A 88 -11.51 -6.07 21.85
N LEU A 89 -12.15 -5.72 20.73
CA LEU A 89 -13.62 -5.72 20.59
C LEU A 89 -14.16 -7.08 20.14
N TYR A 90 -13.40 -7.81 19.32
CA TYR A 90 -13.81 -9.05 18.67
C TYR A 90 -12.67 -10.08 18.74
N PRO A 91 -12.34 -10.62 19.94
CA PRO A 91 -11.15 -11.46 20.15
C PRO A 91 -11.15 -12.76 19.33
N ASP A 92 -12.33 -13.29 19.01
CA ASP A 92 -12.49 -14.56 18.29
C ASP A 92 -12.52 -14.40 16.75
N ASN A 93 -12.38 -13.16 16.23
CA ASN A 93 -12.41 -12.90 14.79
C ASN A 93 -11.01 -12.73 14.21
N GLU A 94 -10.39 -13.83 13.80
CA GLU A 94 -9.03 -13.86 13.23
C GLU A 94 -8.92 -13.10 11.90
N TYR A 95 -10.01 -12.95 11.14
CA TYR A 95 -10.01 -12.21 9.87
C TYR A 95 -9.59 -10.74 10.04
N LEU A 96 -9.90 -10.13 11.17
CA LEU A 96 -9.59 -8.73 11.46
C LEU A 96 -8.08 -8.46 11.62
N THR A 97 -7.28 -9.51 11.82
CA THR A 97 -5.83 -9.41 12.06
C THR A 97 -4.98 -10.06 10.95
N VAL A 98 -5.62 -10.51 9.87
CA VAL A 98 -4.97 -11.29 8.81
C VAL A 98 -3.72 -10.62 8.20
N SER A 99 -3.73 -9.29 8.09
CA SER A 99 -2.61 -8.51 7.56
C SER A 99 -1.67 -7.95 8.64
N GLU A 100 -1.95 -8.16 9.92
CA GLU A 100 -1.22 -7.52 11.03
C GLU A 100 0.26 -7.91 11.04
N ASN A 101 0.56 -9.21 11.01
CA ASN A 101 1.94 -9.70 11.09
C ASN A 101 2.78 -9.28 9.88
N ALA A 102 2.19 -9.36 8.69
CA ALA A 102 2.84 -8.93 7.46
C ALA A 102 3.12 -7.42 7.46
N ALA A 103 2.15 -6.61 7.92
CA ALA A 103 2.31 -5.17 8.06
C ALA A 103 3.39 -4.80 9.08
N TRP A 104 3.45 -5.47 10.24
CA TRP A 104 4.52 -5.29 11.21
C TRP A 104 5.90 -5.64 10.65
N THR A 105 6.01 -6.72 9.87
CA THR A 105 7.26 -7.13 9.24
C THR A 105 7.75 -6.07 8.26
N LEU A 106 6.86 -5.56 7.40
CA LEU A 106 7.19 -4.52 6.44
C LEU A 106 7.54 -3.19 7.14
N LEU A 107 6.80 -2.77 8.17
CA LEU A 107 7.12 -1.57 8.97
C LEU A 107 8.50 -1.66 9.62
N LYS A 108 8.87 -2.83 10.14
CA LYS A 108 10.23 -3.04 10.71
C LYS A 108 11.32 -2.93 9.64
N SER A 109 11.07 -3.39 8.42
CA SER A 109 11.99 -3.20 7.29
C SER A 109 12.12 -1.72 6.93
N MET A 110 10.99 -1.02 6.79
CA MET A 110 10.95 0.42 6.51
C MET A 110 11.64 1.27 7.58
N ALA A 111 11.56 0.85 8.85
CA ALA A 111 12.23 1.55 9.96
C ALA A 111 13.74 1.29 10.01
N ARG A 112 14.21 0.15 9.51
CA ARG A 112 15.65 -0.19 9.46
C ARG A 112 16.36 0.45 8.28
N GLU A 113 15.66 0.60 7.18
CA GLU A 113 16.15 1.22 5.96
C GLU A 113 15.77 2.72 5.94
N ASN A 114 16.49 3.49 5.15
CA ASN A 114 16.17 4.90 4.99
C ASN A 114 15.00 5.06 4.00
N LEU A 115 13.82 5.49 4.47
CA LEU A 115 12.66 5.73 3.61
C LEU A 115 12.92 6.77 2.50
N SER A 116 13.88 7.67 2.70
CA SER A 116 14.29 8.59 1.64
C SER A 116 14.92 7.86 0.46
N ASP A 117 15.67 6.78 0.70
CA ASP A 117 16.26 5.98 -0.37
C ASP A 117 15.18 5.19 -1.12
N TRP A 118 14.18 4.67 -0.40
CA TRP A 118 13.01 4.05 -1.04
C TRP A 118 12.26 5.05 -1.90
N SER A 119 12.05 6.27 -1.40
CA SER A 119 11.40 7.36 -2.13
C SER A 119 12.15 7.70 -3.42
N CYS A 120 13.48 7.86 -3.36
CA CYS A 120 14.30 8.14 -4.54
C CYS A 120 14.20 7.01 -5.57
N ARG A 121 14.34 5.76 -5.15
CA ARG A 121 14.20 4.59 -6.04
C ARG A 121 12.83 4.53 -6.70
N LEU A 122 11.76 4.75 -5.94
CA LEU A 122 10.39 4.75 -6.48
C LEU A 122 10.17 5.87 -7.49
N MET A 123 10.70 7.07 -7.24
CA MET A 123 10.62 8.19 -8.18
C MET A 123 11.37 7.92 -9.49
N GLU A 124 12.54 7.26 -9.42
CA GLU A 124 13.29 6.86 -10.61
C GLU A 124 12.52 5.87 -11.49
N TYR A 125 11.81 4.93 -10.87
CA TYR A 125 10.98 3.96 -11.59
C TYR A 125 9.65 4.54 -12.10
N ALA A 126 9.14 5.60 -11.48
CA ALA A 126 7.86 6.21 -11.86
C ALA A 126 7.97 7.12 -13.08
N LYS A 127 9.14 7.73 -13.28
CA LYS A 127 9.47 8.61 -14.44
C LYS A 127 9.93 7.81 -15.64
#